data_446ec34853b8948e7521bdd89706465e
#
_entry.id   446ec34853b8948e7521bdd89706465e
#
_cell.length_a   1.000
_cell.length_b   1.000
_cell.length_c   1.000
_cell.angle_alpha   90.00
_cell.angle_beta   90.00
_cell.angle_gamma   90.00
#
_symmetry.space_group_name_H-M   'P 1'
#
loop_
_entity.id
_entity.type
_entity.pdbx_description
1 polymer ?
#
loop_
_entity_poly.entity_id
_entity_poly.type
_entity_poly.pdbx_seq_one_letter_code
_entity_poly.pdbx_strand_id
1 'polypeptide(L)'
;MHYIRIVRLIIFCLLLPLAVQAKREKVDMPDKPVVSDSILQCIFQFSPFYSRIIDEYKADLYIKGKVKVHKRNHLIRYVPSMFRFEKHINDYLMESLSELHYTAPDIYDRKIKAVSTTFPRNRGQITDVMDYLNMNIYSSSLMSDKLLSPLDKKSSRYYHYLLDSIAGSSDCQRYKILIIPKFRGTQLVSGYMWVSDQIWTIRELYIEGVYDVIRFKVRVKMGEEGDVEFLPVQFDLNLVFKFLGNHLEMDIGAWLKYNEIKFYEGAARRKSQKKHHHDLTESYKLTCDSEQLITDKEKF
;
A
#
# COMPACT_ATOMS: atom_id res chain seq x y z
N MET A 1 -25.40 35.80 -33.75
CA MET A 1 -25.89 35.10 -32.55
C MET A 1 -26.30 33.64 -32.80
N HIS A 2 -26.76 33.23 -33.96
CA HIS A 2 -27.12 31.83 -34.28
C HIS A 2 -25.91 30.87 -34.28
N TYR A 3 -24.78 31.26 -34.82
CA TYR A 3 -23.56 30.42 -34.89
C TYR A 3 -23.04 29.96 -33.52
N ILE A 4 -23.06 30.83 -32.51
CA ILE A 4 -22.60 30.51 -31.14
C ILE A 4 -23.53 29.49 -30.48
N ARG A 5 -24.83 29.52 -30.77
CA ARG A 5 -25.81 28.53 -30.26
C ARG A 5 -25.61 27.16 -30.91
N ILE A 6 -25.29 27.11 -32.19
CA ILE A 6 -25.04 25.86 -32.94
C ILE A 6 -23.74 25.22 -32.45
N VAL A 7 -22.66 26.00 -32.26
CA VAL A 7 -21.39 25.51 -31.74
C VAL A 7 -21.54 24.95 -30.31
N ARG A 8 -22.31 25.63 -29.43
CA ARG A 8 -22.63 25.12 -28.10
C ARG A 8 -23.46 23.84 -28.13
N LEU A 9 -24.40 23.72 -29.06
CA LEU A 9 -25.20 22.50 -29.21
C LEU A 9 -24.36 21.32 -29.71
N ILE A 10 -23.43 21.54 -30.63
CA ILE A 10 -22.52 20.54 -31.17
C ILE A 10 -21.56 20.09 -30.07
N ILE A 11 -21.00 20.99 -29.26
CA ILE A 11 -20.13 20.66 -28.12
C ILE A 11 -20.91 19.87 -27.05
N PHE A 12 -22.16 20.24 -26.78
CA PHE A 12 -23.04 19.53 -25.87
C PHE A 12 -23.39 18.12 -26.36
N CYS A 13 -23.69 17.97 -27.67
CA CYS A 13 -23.95 16.65 -28.28
C CYS A 13 -22.67 15.76 -28.35
N LEU A 14 -21.50 16.34 -28.47
CA LEU A 14 -20.21 15.61 -28.41
C LEU A 14 -19.84 15.18 -27.00
N LEU A 15 -20.34 15.87 -25.96
CA LEU A 15 -20.10 15.50 -24.54
C LEU A 15 -21.13 14.48 -24.00
N LEU A 16 -22.31 14.35 -24.65
CA LEU A 16 -23.35 13.39 -24.25
C LEU A 16 -22.96 11.90 -24.37
N PRO A 17 -22.20 11.43 -25.35
CA PRO A 17 -21.81 10.02 -25.41
C PRO A 17 -20.69 9.62 -24.41
N LEU A 18 -20.08 10.55 -23.69
CA LEU A 18 -19.12 10.26 -22.63
C LEU A 18 -19.79 9.85 -21.31
N ALA A 19 -21.11 9.98 -21.19
CA ALA A 19 -21.89 9.28 -20.18
C ALA A 19 -22.13 7.80 -20.59
N VAL A 20 -21.14 7.17 -21.24
CA VAL A 20 -21.12 5.72 -21.41
C VAL A 20 -21.14 5.13 -20.01
N GLN A 21 -22.24 4.46 -19.70
CA GLN A 21 -22.39 3.59 -18.55
C GLN A 21 -21.08 2.83 -18.37
N ALA A 22 -20.30 3.22 -17.37
CA ALA A 22 -19.13 2.47 -16.95
C ALA A 22 -19.67 1.14 -16.42
N LYS A 23 -19.90 0.19 -17.33
CA LYS A 23 -20.24 -1.18 -17.01
C LYS A 23 -19.10 -1.65 -16.13
N ARG A 24 -19.37 -1.83 -14.84
CA ARG A 24 -18.39 -2.29 -13.89
C ARG A 24 -17.86 -3.63 -14.39
N GLU A 25 -16.70 -3.59 -15.00
CA GLU A 25 -16.05 -4.78 -15.54
C GLU A 25 -15.69 -5.66 -14.36
N LYS A 26 -16.31 -6.84 -14.31
CA LYS A 26 -15.99 -7.84 -13.28
C LYS A 26 -14.55 -8.29 -13.48
N VAL A 27 -13.84 -8.49 -12.39
CA VAL A 27 -12.51 -9.07 -12.40
C VAL A 27 -12.66 -10.58 -12.38
N ASP A 28 -11.91 -11.28 -13.25
CA ASP A 28 -11.88 -12.73 -13.28
C ASP A 28 -11.30 -13.26 -11.95
N MET A 29 -12.01 -14.19 -11.34
CA MET A 29 -11.59 -14.82 -10.09
C MET A 29 -10.80 -16.10 -10.40
N PRO A 30 -9.60 -16.29 -9.81
CA PRO A 30 -8.91 -17.56 -9.85
C PRO A 30 -9.70 -18.63 -9.09
N ASP A 31 -9.57 -19.87 -9.52
CA ASP A 31 -10.18 -21.02 -8.85
C ASP A 31 -9.36 -21.38 -7.59
N LYS A 32 -9.65 -20.64 -6.51
CA LYS A 32 -9.03 -20.80 -5.19
C LYS A 32 -10.07 -20.68 -4.10
N PRO A 33 -9.85 -21.36 -2.95
CA PRO A 33 -10.78 -21.32 -1.85
C PRO A 33 -10.91 -19.91 -1.26
N VAL A 34 -12.12 -19.55 -0.86
CA VAL A 34 -12.39 -18.32 -0.13
C VAL A 34 -11.82 -18.43 1.27
N VAL A 35 -11.17 -17.37 1.76
CA VAL A 35 -10.69 -17.32 3.16
C VAL A 35 -11.88 -17.44 4.12
N SER A 36 -11.72 -18.20 5.20
CA SER A 36 -12.79 -18.32 6.19
C SER A 36 -13.12 -16.96 6.83
N ASP A 37 -14.39 -16.78 7.16
CA ASP A 37 -14.87 -15.54 7.79
C ASP A 37 -14.16 -15.28 9.13
N SER A 38 -13.79 -16.35 9.86
CA SER A 38 -13.08 -16.26 11.13
C SER A 38 -11.71 -15.59 10.98
N ILE A 39 -10.92 -15.99 9.97
CA ILE A 39 -9.60 -15.38 9.66
C ILE A 39 -9.79 -13.91 9.30
N LEU A 40 -10.75 -13.60 8.43
CA LEU A 40 -11.00 -12.22 8.02
C LEU A 40 -11.48 -11.35 9.19
N GLN A 41 -12.33 -11.88 10.06
CA GLN A 41 -12.77 -11.17 11.26
C GLN A 41 -11.59 -10.84 12.18
N CYS A 42 -10.68 -11.78 12.41
CA CYS A 42 -9.48 -11.52 13.20
C CYS A 42 -8.62 -10.40 12.55
N ILE A 43 -8.35 -10.46 11.26
CA ILE A 43 -7.59 -9.43 10.55
C ILE A 43 -8.26 -8.05 10.71
N PHE A 44 -9.57 -7.95 10.45
CA PHE A 44 -10.30 -6.68 10.54
C PHE A 44 -10.47 -6.16 11.97
N GLN A 45 -10.45 -7.04 12.95
CA GLN A 45 -10.52 -6.65 14.36
C GLN A 45 -9.19 -6.08 14.85
N PHE A 46 -8.06 -6.65 14.43
CA PHE A 46 -6.74 -6.24 14.90
C PHE A 46 -6.16 -5.06 14.10
N SER A 47 -6.47 -4.93 12.81
CA SER A 47 -5.94 -3.85 11.96
C SER A 47 -6.14 -2.44 12.53
N PRO A 48 -7.32 -2.03 13.05
CA PRO A 48 -7.51 -0.71 13.64
C PRO A 48 -6.69 -0.48 14.92
N PHE A 49 -6.35 -1.55 15.63
CA PHE A 49 -5.48 -1.49 16.80
C PHE A 49 -4.04 -1.26 16.37
N TYR A 50 -3.55 -2.00 15.37
CA TYR A 50 -2.18 -1.86 14.86
C TYR A 50 -1.94 -0.53 14.18
N SER A 51 -2.94 0.07 13.54
CA SER A 51 -2.82 1.40 12.95
C SER A 51 -2.52 2.51 13.96
N ARG A 52 -2.82 2.29 15.26
CA ARG A 52 -2.70 3.27 16.34
C ARG A 52 -1.72 2.85 17.43
N ILE A 53 -1.03 1.72 17.26
CA ILE A 53 -0.15 1.19 18.30
C ILE A 53 1.12 2.03 18.49
N ILE A 54 1.55 2.72 17.45
CA ILE A 54 2.75 3.56 17.44
C ILE A 54 2.33 5.01 17.55
N ASP A 55 2.90 5.70 18.54
CA ASP A 55 2.70 7.14 18.76
C ASP A 55 3.78 7.96 18.03
N GLU A 56 5.03 7.54 18.15
CA GLU A 56 6.17 8.23 17.56
C GLU A 56 7.27 7.23 17.20
N TYR A 57 8.00 7.46 16.13
CA TYR A 57 9.26 6.78 15.88
C TYR A 57 10.27 7.67 15.17
N LYS A 58 11.57 7.37 15.38
CA LYS A 58 12.67 7.89 14.58
C LYS A 58 13.37 6.76 13.86
N ALA A 59 13.61 6.94 12.58
CA ALA A 59 14.25 5.94 11.74
C ALA A 59 15.22 6.58 10.75
N ASP A 60 16.28 5.85 10.40
CA ASP A 60 17.07 6.18 9.23
C ASP A 60 16.41 5.53 8.01
N LEU A 61 16.05 6.35 7.04
CA LEU A 61 15.44 5.96 5.76
C LEU A 61 16.48 6.04 4.65
N TYR A 62 16.86 4.88 4.11
CA TYR A 62 17.67 4.79 2.92
C TYR A 62 16.81 4.49 1.70
N ILE A 63 16.93 5.28 0.66
CA ILE A 63 16.20 5.14 -0.60
C ILE A 63 17.21 4.99 -1.74
N LYS A 64 16.99 3.98 -2.57
CA LYS A 64 17.71 3.78 -3.83
C LYS A 64 16.70 3.64 -4.96
N GLY A 65 16.88 4.44 -6.02
CA GLY A 65 15.95 4.46 -7.14
C GLY A 65 16.64 4.52 -8.49
N LYS A 66 15.97 3.89 -9.47
CA LYS A 66 16.30 4.00 -10.88
C LYS A 66 15.08 4.46 -11.65
N VAL A 67 15.27 5.44 -12.54
CA VAL A 67 14.24 5.86 -13.48
C VAL A 67 14.72 5.65 -14.90
N LYS A 68 13.92 4.96 -15.70
CA LYS A 68 14.17 4.70 -17.10
C LYS A 68 13.13 5.40 -17.96
N VAL A 69 13.61 6.18 -18.91
CA VAL A 69 12.79 6.91 -19.87
C VAL A 69 12.79 6.15 -21.20
N HIS A 70 11.71 5.41 -21.46
CA HIS A 70 11.58 4.60 -22.68
C HIS A 70 11.16 5.47 -23.89
N LYS A 71 10.26 6.43 -23.66
CA LYS A 71 9.73 7.29 -24.70
C LYS A 71 9.43 8.68 -24.16
N ARG A 72 9.73 9.70 -24.97
CA ARG A 72 9.49 11.12 -24.65
C ARG A 72 8.66 11.78 -25.73
N ASN A 73 7.74 12.62 -25.30
CA ASN A 73 7.04 13.55 -26.16
C ASN A 73 7.36 14.98 -25.71
N HIS A 74 7.45 15.91 -26.65
CA HIS A 74 7.73 17.33 -26.36
C HIS A 74 6.67 17.99 -25.45
N LEU A 75 5.46 17.45 -25.41
CA LEU A 75 4.37 17.96 -24.56
C LEU A 75 4.61 17.81 -23.06
N ILE A 76 5.54 16.94 -22.63
CA ILE A 76 5.90 16.77 -21.21
C ILE A 76 6.46 18.07 -20.58
N ARG A 77 6.97 19.00 -21.41
CA ARG A 77 7.45 20.30 -20.95
C ARG A 77 6.37 21.17 -20.29
N TYR A 78 5.12 20.96 -20.67
CA TYR A 78 4.01 21.77 -20.22
C TYR A 78 3.31 21.20 -18.97
N VAL A 79 3.76 20.06 -18.46
CA VAL A 79 3.25 19.48 -17.20
C VAL A 79 4.21 19.87 -16.07
N PRO A 80 3.81 20.82 -15.19
CA PRO A 80 4.71 21.40 -14.18
C PRO A 80 5.27 20.40 -13.17
N SER A 81 4.50 19.35 -12.88
CA SER A 81 4.84 18.29 -11.92
C SER A 81 5.73 17.19 -12.51
N MET A 82 5.97 17.21 -13.83
CA MET A 82 6.75 16.19 -14.49
C MET A 82 8.23 16.48 -14.47
N PHE A 83 9.02 15.44 -14.31
CA PHE A 83 10.48 15.50 -14.30
C PHE A 83 11.04 16.18 -15.54
N ARG A 84 11.89 17.18 -15.37
CA ARG A 84 12.65 17.78 -16.47
C ARG A 84 13.81 16.86 -16.82
N PHE A 85 13.55 15.95 -17.74
CA PHE A 85 14.58 15.03 -18.24
C PHE A 85 15.47 15.71 -19.31
N GLU A 86 16.75 15.47 -19.26
CA GLU A 86 17.68 15.89 -20.32
C GLU A 86 17.45 15.08 -21.59
N LYS A 87 17.59 15.73 -22.77
CA LYS A 87 17.18 15.13 -24.05
C LYS A 87 17.91 13.83 -24.39
N HIS A 88 19.11 13.62 -23.87
CA HIS A 88 20.00 12.53 -24.26
C HIS A 88 20.20 11.47 -23.14
N ILE A 89 19.64 11.68 -21.94
CA ILE A 89 19.80 10.79 -20.81
C ILE A 89 18.49 10.00 -20.62
N ASN A 90 18.57 8.68 -20.68
CA ASN A 90 17.42 7.80 -20.53
C ASN A 90 17.37 7.09 -19.17
N ASP A 91 18.51 6.98 -18.50
CA ASP A 91 18.63 6.31 -17.22
C ASP A 91 19.08 7.31 -16.15
N TYR A 92 18.31 7.38 -15.07
CA TYR A 92 18.62 8.22 -13.91
C TYR A 92 18.71 7.35 -12.69
N LEU A 93 19.66 7.66 -11.83
CA LEU A 93 19.88 7.00 -10.55
C LEU A 93 19.73 8.01 -9.42
N MET A 94 19.21 7.55 -8.31
CA MET A 94 19.14 8.33 -7.09
C MET A 94 19.40 7.44 -5.86
N GLU A 95 20.13 8.00 -4.93
CA GLU A 95 20.31 7.45 -3.60
C GLU A 95 20.13 8.57 -2.59
N SER A 96 19.44 8.31 -1.49
CA SER A 96 19.31 9.26 -0.42
C SER A 96 19.28 8.58 0.94
N LEU A 97 19.94 9.21 1.91
CA LEU A 97 19.85 8.87 3.31
C LEU A 97 19.16 10.03 4.03
N SER A 98 18.12 9.72 4.76
CA SER A 98 17.33 10.69 5.50
C SER A 98 17.05 10.19 6.91
N GLU A 99 16.86 11.10 7.83
CA GLU A 99 16.24 10.84 9.12
C GLU A 99 14.75 11.10 8.99
N LEU A 100 13.95 10.11 9.35
CA LEU A 100 12.50 10.16 9.31
C LEU A 100 11.98 10.19 10.74
N HIS A 101 11.17 11.18 11.07
CA HIS A 101 10.48 11.31 12.32
C HIS A 101 8.97 11.22 12.05
N TYR A 102 8.34 10.21 12.60
CA TYR A 102 6.90 10.01 12.52
C TYR A 102 6.27 10.39 13.85
N THR A 103 5.15 11.09 13.77
CA THR A 103 4.27 11.37 14.91
C THR A 103 2.83 11.05 14.49
N ALA A 104 2.14 10.25 15.30
CA ALA A 104 0.75 9.91 15.03
C ALA A 104 -0.14 11.15 14.92
N PRO A 105 -1.20 11.16 14.10
CA PRO A 105 -1.66 10.00 13.34
C PRO A 105 -0.94 9.76 12.00
N ASP A 106 -0.41 10.76 11.30
CA ASP A 106 0.16 10.63 9.96
C ASP A 106 1.13 11.78 9.63
N ILE A 107 1.82 12.31 10.64
CA ILE A 107 2.80 13.40 10.46
C ILE A 107 4.17 12.79 10.25
N TYR A 108 4.75 13.05 9.08
CA TYR A 108 6.09 12.60 8.70
C TYR A 108 6.99 13.82 8.47
N ASP A 109 8.00 13.99 9.31
CA ASP A 109 9.06 14.96 9.11
C ASP A 109 10.32 14.25 8.64
N ARG A 110 10.91 14.74 7.56
CA ARG A 110 12.07 14.13 6.93
C ARG A 110 13.22 15.11 6.79
N LYS A 111 14.34 14.80 7.41
CA LYS A 111 15.58 15.52 7.29
C LYS A 111 16.57 14.76 6.41
N ILE A 112 16.86 15.27 5.24
CA ILE A 112 17.81 14.67 4.30
C ILE A 112 19.23 14.86 4.84
N LYS A 113 19.95 13.74 5.06
CA LYS A 113 21.35 13.71 5.50
C LYS A 113 22.31 13.71 4.32
N ALA A 114 22.01 12.91 3.28
CA ALA A 114 22.84 12.81 2.08
C ALA A 114 21.97 12.46 0.87
N VAL A 115 22.32 13.00 -0.28
CA VAL A 115 21.69 12.70 -1.59
C VAL A 115 22.76 12.60 -2.65
N SER A 116 22.73 11.51 -3.41
CA SER A 116 23.46 11.32 -4.65
C SER A 116 22.46 11.07 -5.78
N THR A 117 22.52 11.86 -6.85
CA THR A 117 21.56 11.73 -7.93
C THR A 117 22.13 12.22 -9.26
N THR A 118 21.76 11.52 -10.33
CA THR A 118 22.02 11.95 -11.72
C THR A 118 20.88 12.81 -12.28
N PHE A 119 19.79 13.02 -11.51
CA PHE A 119 18.72 13.92 -11.94
C PHE A 119 19.19 15.39 -11.95
N PRO A 120 18.68 16.19 -12.89
CA PRO A 120 18.83 17.63 -12.82
C PRO A 120 18.27 18.17 -11.49
N ARG A 121 18.99 19.06 -10.84
CA ARG A 121 18.62 19.62 -9.52
C ARG A 121 17.30 20.38 -9.58
N ASN A 122 16.18 19.69 -9.33
CA ASN A 122 14.86 20.30 -9.14
C ASN A 122 14.26 19.85 -7.81
N ARG A 123 13.89 20.79 -6.96
CA ARG A 123 13.50 20.57 -5.56
C ARG A 123 12.15 19.86 -5.33
N GLY A 124 11.34 19.60 -6.38
CA GLY A 124 9.96 19.09 -6.21
C GLY A 124 9.76 17.59 -6.41
N GLN A 125 10.76 16.85 -6.88
CA GLN A 125 10.54 15.53 -7.47
C GLN A 125 10.52 14.34 -6.48
N ILE A 126 11.07 14.52 -5.27
CA ILE A 126 11.16 13.44 -4.28
C ILE A 126 9.87 13.35 -3.45
N THR A 127 9.05 14.40 -3.43
CA THR A 127 7.84 14.48 -2.61
C THR A 127 6.78 13.48 -3.06
N ASP A 128 6.58 13.29 -4.36
CA ASP A 128 5.54 12.40 -4.88
C ASP A 128 5.82 10.92 -4.60
N VAL A 129 7.11 10.52 -4.50
CA VAL A 129 7.49 9.16 -4.13
C VAL A 129 7.21 8.88 -2.66
N MET A 130 7.31 9.89 -1.80
CA MET A 130 7.07 9.75 -0.38
C MET A 130 5.62 9.37 -0.05
N ASP A 131 4.65 9.72 -0.89
CA ASP A 131 3.25 9.30 -0.71
C ASP A 131 3.10 7.77 -0.73
N TYR A 132 3.99 7.06 -1.44
CA TYR A 132 4.03 5.60 -1.48
C TYR A 132 4.81 4.99 -0.32
N LEU A 133 5.79 5.72 0.24
CA LEU A 133 6.66 5.23 1.32
C LEU A 133 6.10 5.58 2.72
N ASN A 134 5.36 6.69 2.84
CA ASN A 134 4.70 7.09 4.07
C ASN A 134 3.33 6.41 4.19
N MET A 135 3.32 5.08 4.17
CA MET A 135 2.09 4.31 4.18
C MET A 135 1.99 3.46 5.44
N ASN A 136 1.01 3.79 6.28
CA ASN A 136 0.58 2.87 7.33
C ASN A 136 -0.37 1.84 6.72
N ILE A 137 0.09 0.60 6.57
CA ILE A 137 -0.67 -0.47 5.91
C ILE A 137 -1.97 -0.82 6.64
N TYR A 138 -2.06 -0.55 7.93
CA TYR A 138 -3.23 -0.81 8.77
C TYR A 138 -4.26 0.33 8.78
N SER A 139 -3.97 1.44 8.11
CA SER A 139 -4.92 2.56 7.96
C SER A 139 -6.15 2.15 7.15
N SER A 140 -7.26 2.86 7.35
CA SER A 140 -8.52 2.66 6.62
C SER A 140 -8.40 3.00 5.13
N SER A 141 -7.45 3.85 4.79
CA SER A 141 -7.07 4.25 3.44
C SER A 141 -5.57 4.22 3.27
N LEU A 142 -5.11 4.08 2.04
CA LEU A 142 -3.70 4.01 1.69
C LEU A 142 -3.34 5.19 0.78
N MET A 143 -2.05 5.56 0.73
CA MET A 143 -1.52 6.60 -0.15
C MET A 143 -2.24 7.94 0.02
N SER A 144 -2.22 8.51 1.22
CA SER A 144 -2.85 9.80 1.52
C SER A 144 -4.33 9.83 1.09
N ASP A 145 -5.12 8.86 1.52
CA ASP A 145 -6.56 8.69 1.28
C ASP A 145 -6.99 8.46 -0.19
N LYS A 146 -6.04 8.13 -1.06
CA LYS A 146 -6.32 7.91 -2.49
C LYS A 146 -6.88 6.51 -2.78
N LEU A 147 -6.52 5.51 -1.96
CA LEU A 147 -6.89 4.11 -2.17
C LEU A 147 -7.66 3.56 -0.97
N LEU A 148 -8.66 2.74 -1.23
CA LEU A 148 -9.40 2.01 -0.20
C LEU A 148 -8.57 0.84 0.31
N SER A 149 -8.30 0.82 1.61
CA SER A 149 -7.52 -0.26 2.22
C SER A 149 -8.27 -1.59 2.18
N PRO A 150 -7.64 -2.67 1.71
CA PRO A 150 -8.22 -4.01 1.82
C PRO A 150 -8.22 -4.54 3.27
N LEU A 151 -7.53 -3.87 4.19
CA LEU A 151 -7.51 -4.23 5.61
C LEU A 151 -8.57 -3.50 6.44
N ASP A 152 -9.33 -2.58 5.83
CA ASP A 152 -10.43 -1.91 6.51
C ASP A 152 -11.75 -2.67 6.32
N LYS A 153 -12.43 -2.95 7.44
CA LYS A 153 -13.71 -3.68 7.45
C LYS A 153 -14.78 -3.03 6.56
N LYS A 154 -14.82 -1.69 6.49
CA LYS A 154 -15.81 -0.98 5.65
C LYS A 154 -15.54 -1.16 4.17
N SER A 155 -14.27 -1.21 3.80
CA SER A 155 -13.82 -1.37 2.42
C SER A 155 -13.79 -2.82 1.95
N SER A 156 -13.80 -3.79 2.87
CA SER A 156 -13.76 -5.23 2.57
C SER A 156 -14.88 -5.70 1.64
N ARG A 157 -16.06 -5.05 1.69
CA ARG A 157 -17.19 -5.33 0.79
C ARG A 157 -16.86 -5.17 -0.71
N TYR A 158 -15.79 -4.48 -1.03
CA TYR A 158 -15.34 -4.25 -2.41
C TYR A 158 -14.31 -5.26 -2.89
N TYR A 159 -13.89 -6.19 -2.01
CA TYR A 159 -12.85 -7.17 -2.29
C TYR A 159 -13.38 -8.61 -2.13
N HIS A 160 -12.72 -9.53 -2.82
CA HIS A 160 -12.72 -10.96 -2.53
C HIS A 160 -11.38 -11.33 -1.91
N TYR A 161 -11.41 -12.26 -0.96
CA TYR A 161 -10.23 -12.77 -0.27
C TYR A 161 -10.15 -14.27 -0.51
N LEU A 162 -9.09 -14.72 -1.18
CA LEU A 162 -8.88 -16.13 -1.49
C LEU A 162 -7.64 -16.63 -0.79
N LEU A 163 -7.69 -17.82 -0.24
CA LEU A 163 -6.54 -18.46 0.37
C LEU A 163 -5.63 -19.02 -0.73
N ASP A 164 -4.39 -18.55 -0.80
CA ASP A 164 -3.41 -19.00 -1.78
C ASP A 164 -2.58 -20.16 -1.26
N SER A 165 -2.02 -20.01 -0.05
CA SER A 165 -1.18 -21.00 0.57
C SER A 165 -1.07 -20.78 2.08
N ILE A 166 -0.69 -21.83 2.78
CA ILE A 166 -0.39 -21.82 4.21
C ILE A 166 1.05 -22.28 4.37
N ALA A 167 1.84 -21.54 5.14
CA ALA A 167 3.24 -21.84 5.43
C ALA A 167 3.49 -21.82 6.93
N GLY A 168 4.51 -22.55 7.40
CA GLY A 168 4.89 -22.62 8.80
C GLY A 168 4.53 -23.94 9.48
N SER A 169 4.79 -24.03 10.79
CA SER A 169 4.47 -25.19 11.63
C SER A 169 3.08 -25.03 12.24
N SER A 170 2.60 -26.09 12.91
CA SER A 170 1.31 -26.07 13.64
C SER A 170 1.20 -24.92 14.66
N ASP A 171 2.33 -24.51 15.24
CA ASP A 171 2.35 -23.51 16.31
C ASP A 171 2.51 -22.07 15.80
N CYS A 172 2.90 -21.89 14.53
CA CYS A 172 3.08 -20.58 13.89
C CYS A 172 2.78 -20.69 12.40
N GLN A 173 1.53 -20.49 12.05
CA GLN A 173 1.10 -20.51 10.66
C GLN A 173 1.07 -19.11 10.06
N ARG A 174 1.39 -19.05 8.77
CA ARG A 174 1.28 -17.84 7.98
C ARG A 174 0.34 -18.13 6.79
N TYR A 175 -0.67 -17.31 6.63
CA TYR A 175 -1.63 -17.42 5.54
C TYR A 175 -1.30 -16.44 4.45
N LYS A 176 -1.17 -16.92 3.21
CA LYS A 176 -1.11 -16.06 2.04
C LYS A 176 -2.50 -15.87 1.49
N ILE A 177 -2.98 -14.65 1.54
CA ILE A 177 -4.34 -14.28 1.15
C ILE A 177 -4.26 -13.38 -0.07
N LEU A 178 -4.91 -13.78 -1.16
CA LEU A 178 -5.07 -12.94 -2.35
C LEU A 178 -6.17 -11.92 -2.12
N ILE A 179 -5.92 -10.71 -2.58
CA ILE A 179 -6.83 -9.56 -2.52
C ILE A 179 -7.25 -9.25 -3.95
N ILE A 180 -8.54 -9.45 -4.24
CA ILE A 180 -9.08 -9.28 -5.59
C ILE A 180 -10.24 -8.29 -5.54
N PRO A 181 -10.17 -7.15 -6.23
CA PRO A 181 -11.26 -6.21 -6.27
C PRO A 181 -12.46 -6.81 -7.03
N LYS A 182 -13.68 -6.60 -6.56
CA LYS A 182 -14.91 -7.12 -7.18
C LYS A 182 -15.21 -6.47 -8.53
N PHE A 183 -14.62 -5.31 -8.79
CA PHE A 183 -14.71 -4.58 -10.05
C PHE A 183 -13.47 -3.72 -10.26
N ARG A 184 -13.19 -3.36 -11.49
CA ARG A 184 -12.08 -2.44 -11.81
C ARG A 184 -12.42 -1.03 -11.36
N GLY A 185 -11.50 -0.39 -10.64
CA GLY A 185 -11.63 0.97 -10.16
C GLY A 185 -10.29 1.54 -9.73
N THR A 186 -10.11 2.85 -9.91
CA THR A 186 -8.84 3.54 -9.59
C THR A 186 -8.56 3.66 -8.09
N GLN A 187 -9.57 3.42 -7.25
CA GLN A 187 -9.43 3.43 -5.79
C GLN A 187 -9.24 2.02 -5.19
N LEU A 188 -9.33 0.98 -6.02
CA LEU A 188 -9.21 -0.41 -5.60
C LEU A 188 -7.86 -0.98 -6.04
N VAL A 189 -7.32 -1.86 -5.22
CA VAL A 189 -6.05 -2.53 -5.45
C VAL A 189 -6.24 -4.03 -5.58
N SER A 190 -5.36 -4.69 -6.30
CA SER A 190 -5.20 -6.15 -6.29
C SER A 190 -3.85 -6.50 -5.68
N GLY A 191 -3.71 -7.73 -5.20
CA GLY A 191 -2.45 -8.18 -4.65
C GLY A 191 -2.58 -9.34 -3.68
N TYR A 192 -1.72 -9.39 -2.70
CA TYR A 192 -1.77 -10.39 -1.64
C TYR A 192 -1.21 -9.85 -0.33
N MET A 193 -1.54 -10.53 0.76
CA MET A 193 -0.95 -10.32 2.07
C MET A 193 -0.52 -11.65 2.69
N TRP A 194 0.61 -11.62 3.43
CA TRP A 194 0.99 -12.66 4.34
C TRP A 194 0.60 -12.27 5.76
N VAL A 195 -0.15 -13.14 6.44
CA VAL A 195 -0.70 -12.88 7.78
C VAL A 195 -0.19 -13.96 8.73
N SER A 196 0.29 -13.56 9.90
CA SER A 196 0.67 -14.49 10.99
C SER A 196 -0.56 -14.80 11.84
N ASP A 197 -0.79 -16.07 12.20
CA ASP A 197 -1.94 -16.51 12.99
C ASP A 197 -1.85 -16.21 14.49
N GLN A 198 -0.63 -15.98 15.01
CA GLN A 198 -0.45 -15.75 16.44
C GLN A 198 -1.11 -14.48 16.95
N ILE A 199 -0.87 -13.38 16.22
CA ILE A 199 -1.34 -12.04 16.58
C ILE A 199 -1.99 -11.31 15.41
N TRP A 200 -2.23 -12.01 14.31
CA TRP A 200 -2.89 -11.49 13.10
C TRP A 200 -2.20 -10.27 12.49
N THR A 201 -0.87 -10.20 12.63
CA THR A 201 -0.06 -9.16 11.99
C THR A 201 0.22 -9.49 10.53
N ILE A 202 0.25 -8.44 9.73
CA ILE A 202 0.71 -8.54 8.35
C ILE A 202 2.24 -8.61 8.35
N ARG A 203 2.79 -9.60 7.66
CA ARG A 203 4.25 -9.77 7.46
C ARG A 203 4.72 -9.17 6.16
N GLU A 204 3.91 -9.30 5.14
CA GLU A 204 4.14 -8.71 3.83
C GLU A 204 2.81 -8.30 3.22
N LEU A 205 2.77 -7.14 2.63
CA LEU A 205 1.66 -6.66 1.80
C LEU A 205 2.19 -6.33 0.41
N TYR A 206 1.63 -6.95 -0.61
CA TYR A 206 1.85 -6.57 -2.00
C TYR A 206 0.55 -6.06 -2.58
N ILE A 207 0.58 -4.87 -3.13
CA ILE A 207 -0.57 -4.26 -3.81
C ILE A 207 -0.15 -3.69 -5.16
N GLU A 208 -1.04 -3.78 -6.11
CA GLU A 208 -0.90 -3.15 -7.42
C GLU A 208 -2.21 -2.50 -7.84
N GLY A 209 -2.10 -1.45 -8.64
CA GLY A 209 -3.26 -0.72 -9.12
C GLY A 209 -2.89 0.35 -10.14
N VAL A 210 -3.87 1.18 -10.43
CA VAL A 210 -3.70 2.35 -11.30
C VAL A 210 -4.28 3.55 -10.57
N TYR A 211 -3.46 4.56 -10.37
CA TYR A 211 -3.90 5.84 -9.84
C TYR A 211 -3.56 6.94 -10.85
N ASP A 212 -4.55 7.70 -11.29
CA ASP A 212 -4.44 8.60 -12.43
C ASP A 212 -3.92 7.87 -13.66
N VAL A 213 -2.74 8.26 -14.13
CA VAL A 213 -2.04 7.72 -15.30
C VAL A 213 -0.83 6.86 -14.91
N ILE A 214 -0.66 6.60 -13.60
CA ILE A 214 0.44 5.82 -13.04
C ILE A 214 -0.06 4.43 -12.66
N ARG A 215 0.56 3.40 -13.24
CA ARG A 215 0.43 2.04 -12.73
C ARG A 215 1.49 1.85 -11.66
N PHE A 216 1.07 1.38 -10.49
CA PHE A 216 1.98 1.13 -9.39
C PHE A 216 1.95 -0.33 -8.94
N LYS A 217 3.07 -0.77 -8.39
CA LYS A 217 3.23 -2.01 -7.63
C LYS A 217 4.02 -1.66 -6.39
N VAL A 218 3.48 -1.99 -5.23
CA VAL A 218 4.13 -1.74 -3.94
C VAL A 218 4.18 -3.04 -3.17
N ARG A 219 5.37 -3.40 -2.72
CA ARG A 219 5.57 -4.46 -1.75
C ARG A 219 6.11 -3.84 -0.47
N VAL A 220 5.46 -4.12 0.64
CA VAL A 220 5.86 -3.69 1.97
C VAL A 220 6.19 -4.92 2.78
N LYS A 221 7.41 -4.99 3.31
CA LYS A 221 7.79 -5.99 4.30
C LYS A 221 7.79 -5.36 5.68
N MET A 222 7.16 -6.05 6.61
CA MET A 222 7.12 -5.66 8.02
C MET A 222 8.29 -6.30 8.78
N GLY A 223 8.64 -5.74 9.93
CA GLY A 223 9.61 -6.37 10.83
C GLY A 223 9.13 -7.73 11.31
N GLU A 224 10.08 -8.63 11.60
CA GLU A 224 9.72 -10.00 11.97
C GLU A 224 9.55 -10.17 13.48
N GLU A 225 10.27 -9.42 14.28
CA GLU A 225 10.32 -9.63 15.74
C GLU A 225 10.40 -8.30 16.52
N GLY A 226 9.91 -8.33 17.75
CA GLY A 226 10.03 -7.23 18.70
C GLY A 226 9.22 -6.00 18.38
N ASP A 227 9.78 -4.83 18.66
CA ASP A 227 9.08 -3.55 18.55
C ASP A 227 8.82 -3.13 17.08
N VAL A 228 9.59 -3.68 16.14
CA VAL A 228 9.44 -3.38 14.69
C VAL A 228 8.40 -4.27 14.00
N GLU A 229 7.81 -5.23 14.69
CA GLU A 229 6.83 -6.18 14.12
C GLU A 229 5.60 -5.51 13.49
N PHE A 230 5.27 -4.31 13.96
CA PHE A 230 4.13 -3.52 13.46
C PHE A 230 4.56 -2.42 12.48
N LEU A 231 5.83 -2.35 12.14
CA LEU A 231 6.42 -1.28 11.35
C LEU A 231 7.02 -1.82 10.05
N PRO A 232 6.90 -1.07 8.94
CA PRO A 232 7.51 -1.45 7.68
C PRO A 232 9.04 -1.30 7.76
N VAL A 233 9.77 -2.33 7.32
CA VAL A 233 11.24 -2.29 7.26
C VAL A 233 11.78 -2.16 5.85
N GLN A 234 10.99 -2.55 4.85
CA GLN A 234 11.37 -2.45 3.44
C GLN A 234 10.16 -2.15 2.57
N PHE A 235 10.37 -1.27 1.60
CA PHE A 235 9.46 -1.02 0.50
C PHE A 235 10.17 -1.32 -0.82
N ASP A 236 9.47 -2.03 -1.71
CA ASP A 236 9.83 -2.18 -3.12
C ASP A 236 8.71 -1.56 -3.96
N LEU A 237 9.01 -0.54 -4.73
CA LEU A 237 8.06 0.24 -5.49
C LEU A 237 8.43 0.22 -6.96
N ASN A 238 7.49 -0.20 -7.82
CA ASN A 238 7.60 -0.05 -9.27
C ASN A 238 6.46 0.85 -9.76
N LEU A 239 6.81 1.93 -10.44
CA LEU A 239 5.87 2.90 -11.01
C LEU A 239 6.06 2.96 -12.52
N VAL A 240 4.97 2.82 -13.26
CA VAL A 240 4.95 2.94 -14.72
C VAL A 240 4.01 4.06 -15.12
N PHE A 241 4.58 5.12 -15.65
CA PHE A 241 3.84 6.25 -16.21
C PHE A 241 3.76 6.13 -17.73
N LYS A 242 2.53 6.13 -18.27
CA LYS A 242 2.25 6.14 -19.71
C LYS A 242 1.18 7.16 -20.02
N PHE A 243 1.57 8.30 -20.57
CA PHE A 243 0.63 9.37 -20.90
C PHE A 243 1.13 10.25 -22.05
N LEU A 244 0.25 10.60 -22.98
CA LEU A 244 0.53 11.49 -24.13
C LEU A 244 1.84 11.15 -24.87
N GLY A 245 2.08 9.85 -25.10
CA GLY A 245 3.28 9.39 -25.81
C GLY A 245 4.56 9.38 -24.98
N ASN A 246 4.47 9.64 -23.67
CA ASN A 246 5.58 9.43 -22.73
C ASN A 246 5.47 8.06 -22.09
N HIS A 247 6.62 7.45 -21.83
CA HIS A 247 6.71 6.19 -21.12
C HIS A 247 7.93 6.23 -20.20
N LEU A 248 7.67 6.22 -18.89
CA LEU A 248 8.68 6.21 -17.84
C LEU A 248 8.42 5.04 -16.92
N GLU A 249 9.49 4.44 -16.43
CA GLU A 249 9.46 3.38 -15.43
C GLU A 249 10.41 3.73 -14.30
N MET A 250 9.94 3.55 -13.07
CA MET A 250 10.70 3.86 -11.85
C MET A 250 10.71 2.63 -10.97
N ASP A 251 11.90 2.19 -10.57
CA ASP A 251 12.12 1.15 -9.59
C ASP A 251 12.77 1.75 -8.37
N ILE A 252 12.16 1.62 -7.21
CA ILE A 252 12.63 2.24 -5.97
C ILE A 252 12.59 1.20 -4.86
N GLY A 253 13.73 1.01 -4.20
CA GLY A 253 13.82 0.31 -2.93
C GLY A 253 14.01 1.31 -1.80
N ALA A 254 13.34 1.10 -0.68
CA ALA A 254 13.51 1.88 0.52
C ALA A 254 13.63 0.95 1.74
N TRP A 255 14.53 1.28 2.64
CA TRP A 255 14.80 0.52 3.85
C TRP A 255 14.79 1.44 5.06
N LEU A 256 14.13 1.00 6.12
CA LEU A 256 14.03 1.73 7.37
C LEU A 256 14.78 0.99 8.48
N LYS A 257 15.60 1.74 9.20
CA LYS A 257 16.26 1.28 10.43
C LYS A 257 15.74 2.15 11.58
N TYR A 258 14.98 1.53 12.47
CA TYR A 258 14.37 2.23 13.60
C TYR A 258 15.38 2.42 14.72
N ASN A 259 15.49 3.65 15.21
CA ASN A 259 16.38 4.06 16.30
C ASN A 259 15.61 4.21 17.61
N GLU A 260 14.40 4.80 17.53
CA GLU A 260 13.52 4.99 18.68
C GLU A 260 12.09 4.66 18.26
N ILE A 261 11.35 3.96 19.11
CA ILE A 261 9.94 3.64 18.92
C ILE A 261 9.20 3.92 20.23
N LYS A 262 8.16 4.77 20.15
CA LYS A 262 7.26 5.04 21.27
C LYS A 262 5.90 4.47 20.93
N PHE A 263 5.42 3.61 21.81
CA PHE A 263 4.08 3.07 21.72
C PHE A 263 3.10 3.99 22.42
N TYR A 264 1.88 4.06 21.91
CA TYR A 264 0.79 4.75 22.57
C TYR A 264 0.65 4.25 24.02
N GLU A 265 0.54 5.18 25.00
CA GLU A 265 0.57 4.83 26.43
C GLU A 265 -0.47 3.77 26.83
N GLY A 266 -1.64 3.78 26.20
CA GLY A 266 -2.65 2.73 26.36
C GLY A 266 -2.18 1.34 25.89
N ALA A 267 -1.27 1.27 24.92
CA ALA A 267 -0.65 0.03 24.44
C ALA A 267 0.53 -0.39 25.35
N ALA A 268 1.26 0.54 25.92
CA ALA A 268 2.35 0.28 26.87
C ALA A 268 1.83 -0.33 28.19
N ARG A 269 0.69 0.14 28.70
CA ARG A 269 -0.01 -0.51 29.83
C ARG A 269 -0.39 -1.96 29.53
N ARG A 270 -0.73 -2.27 28.27
CA ARG A 270 -0.98 -3.68 27.82
C ARG A 270 0.31 -4.48 27.63
N LYS A 271 1.46 -3.83 27.34
CA LYS A 271 2.78 -4.49 27.28
C LYS A 271 3.24 -5.00 28.67
N SER A 272 3.01 -4.23 29.73
CA SER A 272 3.27 -4.70 31.11
C SER A 272 2.29 -5.81 31.54
N GLN A 273 1.13 -5.85 30.93
CA GLN A 273 0.15 -6.94 31.04
C GLN A 273 0.47 -8.11 30.09
N LYS A 274 1.51 -8.04 29.23
CA LYS A 274 1.90 -9.16 28.34
C LYS A 274 2.37 -10.40 29.11
N LYS A 275 2.70 -10.32 30.38
CA LYS A 275 2.78 -11.51 31.25
C LYS A 275 1.40 -12.18 31.47
N HIS A 276 0.28 -11.40 31.36
CA HIS A 276 -1.09 -11.92 31.34
C HIS A 276 -1.65 -12.08 29.90
N HIS A 277 -0.98 -11.59 28.88
CA HIS A 277 -1.47 -11.64 27.49
C HIS A 277 -1.33 -13.02 26.84
N HIS A 278 -0.56 -13.92 27.43
CA HIS A 278 -0.65 -15.35 27.10
C HIS A 278 -2.09 -15.85 27.34
N ASP A 279 -2.73 -15.39 28.43
CA ASP A 279 -4.11 -15.75 28.76
C ASP A 279 -5.15 -15.10 27.82
N LEU A 280 -4.91 -13.87 27.32
CA LEU A 280 -5.83 -13.22 26.39
C LEU A 280 -5.67 -13.72 24.95
N THR A 281 -4.45 -14.09 24.53
CA THR A 281 -4.23 -14.75 23.23
C THR A 281 -4.82 -16.17 23.26
N GLU A 282 -4.77 -16.89 24.37
CA GLU A 282 -5.47 -18.15 24.55
C GLU A 282 -6.99 -17.97 24.60
N SER A 283 -7.52 -16.95 25.30
CA SER A 283 -8.96 -16.67 25.31
C SER A 283 -9.48 -16.18 23.95
N TYR A 284 -8.67 -15.46 23.15
CA TYR A 284 -9.01 -15.09 21.78
C TYR A 284 -8.76 -16.22 20.76
N LYS A 285 -7.80 -17.13 21.00
CA LYS A 285 -7.72 -18.41 20.29
C LYS A 285 -8.97 -19.26 20.49
N LEU A 286 -9.58 -19.17 21.66
CA LEU A 286 -10.83 -19.85 22.00
C LEU A 286 -12.08 -19.18 21.41
N THR A 287 -12.04 -17.86 21.10
CA THR A 287 -13.15 -17.14 20.44
C THR A 287 -13.05 -17.08 18.92
N CYS A 288 -11.85 -17.20 18.33
CA CYS A 288 -11.66 -17.60 16.93
C CYS A 288 -11.61 -19.13 16.97
N ASP A 289 -12.76 -19.78 16.95
CA ASP A 289 -12.90 -21.24 17.11
C ASP A 289 -11.81 -21.98 16.34
N SER A 290 -10.87 -22.56 17.10
CA SER A 290 -9.86 -23.46 16.56
C SER A 290 -10.50 -24.67 15.85
N GLU A 291 -11.71 -25.06 16.24
CA GLU A 291 -12.51 -26.09 15.60
C GLU A 291 -13.02 -25.66 14.21
N GLN A 292 -13.43 -24.40 14.00
CA GLN A 292 -13.81 -23.91 12.67
C GLN A 292 -12.61 -23.80 11.74
N LEU A 293 -11.44 -23.40 12.25
CA LEU A 293 -10.19 -23.37 11.49
C LEU A 293 -9.75 -24.77 11.07
N ILE A 294 -9.95 -25.79 11.90
CA ILE A 294 -9.65 -27.20 11.60
C ILE A 294 -10.66 -27.73 10.57
N THR A 295 -11.95 -27.43 10.74
CA THR A 295 -13.02 -27.89 9.82
C THR A 295 -12.87 -27.26 8.44
N ASP A 296 -12.45 -25.99 8.36
CA ASP A 296 -12.16 -25.32 7.09
C ASP A 296 -10.87 -25.83 6.43
N LYS A 297 -9.91 -26.38 7.21
CA LYS A 297 -8.72 -27.06 6.67
C LYS A 297 -9.03 -28.42 6.06
N GLU A 298 -10.01 -29.14 6.58
CA GLU A 298 -10.43 -30.45 6.04
C GLU A 298 -11.27 -30.34 4.75
N LYS A 299 -11.73 -29.12 4.41
CA LYS A 299 -12.46 -28.83 3.17
C LYS A 299 -11.55 -28.41 2.00
N PHE A 300 -10.23 -28.38 2.22
CA PHE A 300 -9.25 -27.97 1.19
C PHE A 300 -8.28 -29.12 0.85
#